data_4d8bed3a84ebb155783be6defb539e05
#
_entry.id   4d8bed3a84ebb155783be6defb539e05
#
_cell.length_a   1.000
_cell.length_b   1.000
_cell.length_c   1.000
_cell.angle_alpha   90.00
_cell.angle_beta   90.00
_cell.angle_gamma   90.00
#
_symmetry.space_group_name_H-M   'P 1'
#
loop_
_entity.id
_entity.type
_entity.pdbx_description
1 polymer ?
#
loop_
_entity_poly.entity_id
_entity_poly.type
_entity_poly.pdbx_seq_one_letter_code
_entity_poly.pdbx_strand_id
1 'polypeptide(L)'
;MNYRLRKGYAWLGAVAALTALALSGCSTGQAEGSPDGGQAGRIKVAFMQPPKAAMHPYSDDAFKYSRLSASETLVRLNADAGPEPLLATEWKKTDDLTWVFTLRDGVTFQDGAPFNAEAVKNTIDHASASTTPPRALKGVKLTTKVTGDNEVTIKTDIADAMLPNRLASPQFSIFSPAAYGNKDGSVNTIGTSTGPFKLTEINGSSTLKLDRYDDYWGDVAIAAGIDASFVPDGTARAASIRSGEADVAETIPVSQVSLLDPKMVNEVYMPRTTHIALNTKSGPFADPAVRAAARAAIDQKAIADTIYEGYADPAVGILGPALPWAESLRGDVKSSAAPAKVEGVKITLATYTDRAENPEIAVQAQAQLEKVGFVVTQDVREYANMEEEMLKGGFDAVIVSRNTMIDTGDPLSALMQDFSCEGGNNISQLCDPKIDAIFSEGLKFEPGEERQKATMAAEAAVLQRSATIPVTHERVVQGEQGTWVGFERDPFERRLITEHTKPVG
;
A
#
# COMPACT_ATOMS: atom_id res chain seq x y z
N MET A 1 49.77 -16.04 42.00
CA MET A 1 51.03 -16.43 41.36
C MET A 1 51.20 -15.50 40.20
N ASN A 2 51.81 -14.31 40.43
CA ASN A 2 53.19 -13.93 40.12
C ASN A 2 53.49 -14.14 38.61
N TYR A 3 53.92 -13.17 37.83
CA TYR A 3 54.79 -12.02 37.81
C TYR A 3 54.76 -11.47 36.36
N ARG A 4 55.08 -10.34 35.85
CA ARG A 4 55.72 -9.06 36.22
C ARG A 4 55.70 -8.15 35.00
N LEU A 5 55.50 -6.91 35.28
CA LEU A 5 55.95 -5.70 34.61
C LEU A 5 57.27 -5.79 33.80
N ARG A 6 57.36 -5.03 32.67
CA ARG A 6 58.53 -4.18 32.43
C ARG A 6 58.20 -2.93 31.59
N LYS A 7 58.60 -1.81 32.15
CA LYS A 7 58.68 -0.46 31.62
C LYS A 7 59.90 -0.32 30.69
N GLY A 8 59.88 0.64 29.78
CA GLY A 8 61.05 1.10 29.04
C GLY A 8 60.76 2.41 28.29
N TYR A 9 61.17 3.51 28.87
CA TYR A 9 61.45 4.90 28.55
C TYR A 9 61.83 5.19 27.08
N ALA A 10 61.18 6.24 26.45
CA ALA A 10 61.61 7.63 26.23
C ALA A 10 62.89 7.83 25.36
N TRP A 11 62.76 8.69 24.33
CA TRP A 11 63.63 9.85 24.13
C TRP A 11 63.07 10.84 23.12
N LEU A 12 63.25 12.13 23.42
CA LEU A 12 62.89 13.37 22.75
C LEU A 12 63.72 13.58 21.45
N GLY A 13 63.16 14.39 20.56
CA GLY A 13 63.90 15.03 19.48
C GLY A 13 63.06 16.09 18.79
N ALA A 14 63.12 17.32 19.30
CA ALA A 14 62.56 18.50 18.68
C ALA A 14 63.59 19.09 17.71
N VAL A 15 63.17 19.48 16.48
CA VAL A 15 63.86 20.57 15.71
C VAL A 15 62.79 21.35 14.94
N ALA A 16 62.77 22.65 15.18
CA ALA A 16 62.01 23.70 14.51
C ALA A 16 62.83 24.32 13.36
N ALA A 17 62.15 24.71 12.27
CA ALA A 17 62.56 25.82 11.35
C ALA A 17 61.37 26.06 10.41
N LEU A 18 60.59 27.09 10.54
CA LEU A 18 60.64 28.49 10.09
C LEU A 18 60.54 28.69 8.56
N THR A 19 59.44 29.35 8.19
CA THR A 19 59.22 30.40 7.18
C THR A 19 59.31 30.09 5.70
N ALA A 20 58.15 30.29 5.00
CA ALA A 20 58.08 31.33 3.94
C ALA A 20 56.64 31.59 3.53
N LEU A 21 56.11 32.79 3.75
CA LEU A 21 54.94 33.40 3.12
C LEU A 21 55.21 33.61 1.63
N ALA A 22 54.25 33.23 0.79
CA ALA A 22 54.11 33.84 -0.52
C ALA A 22 52.61 34.11 -0.75
N LEU A 23 52.24 35.38 -0.62
CA LEU A 23 51.01 35.95 -1.16
C LEU A 23 51.14 35.98 -2.68
N SER A 24 50.17 35.44 -3.37
CA SER A 24 49.85 35.86 -4.74
C SER A 24 48.40 35.50 -5.05
N GLY A 25 47.56 36.48 -5.17
CA GLY A 25 46.84 36.88 -6.34
C GLY A 25 45.40 36.37 -6.36
N CYS A 26 44.50 37.26 -5.92
CA CYS A 26 43.10 37.21 -6.37
C CYS A 26 43.06 37.18 -7.90
N SER A 27 42.47 36.13 -8.48
CA SER A 27 41.84 36.22 -9.77
C SER A 27 40.36 35.83 -9.57
N THR A 28 39.52 36.85 -9.60
CA THR A 28 38.08 36.71 -9.84
C THR A 28 37.90 36.18 -11.25
N GLY A 29 37.89 34.87 -11.39
CA GLY A 29 37.37 34.18 -12.56
C GLY A 29 35.88 33.98 -12.33
N GLN A 30 35.04 34.86 -12.86
CA GLN A 30 33.68 34.53 -13.19
C GLN A 30 33.76 33.35 -14.17
N ALA A 31 33.46 32.15 -13.68
CA ALA A 31 33.04 31.06 -14.55
C ALA A 31 31.63 31.43 -15.01
N GLU A 32 31.55 32.01 -16.21
CA GLU A 32 30.32 31.96 -17.00
C GLU A 32 29.94 30.45 -17.10
N GLY A 33 28.98 30.05 -16.29
CA GLY A 33 28.37 28.74 -16.42
C GLY A 33 27.66 28.67 -17.76
N SER A 34 28.21 27.89 -18.66
CA SER A 34 27.43 27.36 -19.78
C SER A 34 26.13 26.74 -19.19
N PRO A 35 24.99 26.91 -19.84
CA PRO A 35 23.80 26.14 -19.49
C PRO A 35 24.02 24.71 -20.02
N ASP A 36 24.88 23.97 -19.30
CA ASP A 36 24.90 22.53 -19.41
C ASP A 36 23.58 22.06 -18.81
N GLY A 37 22.78 21.36 -19.61
CA GLY A 37 21.53 20.77 -19.15
C GLY A 37 21.83 19.79 -18.01
N GLY A 38 21.94 20.33 -16.79
CA GLY A 38 22.34 19.62 -15.60
C GLY A 38 21.40 18.47 -15.38
N GLN A 39 21.94 17.27 -15.47
CA GLN A 39 21.24 16.06 -15.11
C GLN A 39 20.66 16.26 -13.72
N ALA A 40 19.32 16.22 -13.60
CA ALA A 40 18.67 16.36 -12.30
C ALA A 40 19.23 15.30 -11.36
N GLY A 41 19.33 15.61 -10.07
CA GLY A 41 19.82 14.69 -9.06
C GLY A 41 18.98 13.43 -8.93
N ARG A 42 19.30 12.61 -7.94
CA ARG A 42 18.53 11.41 -7.58
C ARG A 42 17.56 11.75 -6.46
N ILE A 43 16.35 11.19 -6.53
CA ILE A 43 15.30 11.36 -5.52
C ILE A 43 15.56 10.37 -4.38
N LYS A 44 15.51 10.84 -3.15
CA LYS A 44 15.67 10.01 -1.94
C LYS A 44 14.31 9.78 -1.30
N VAL A 45 13.95 8.51 -1.11
CA VAL A 45 12.66 8.09 -0.56
C VAL A 45 12.84 7.33 0.74
N ALA A 46 12.01 7.63 1.75
CA ALA A 46 11.90 6.83 2.98
C ALA A 46 10.55 6.10 3.02
N PHE A 47 10.58 4.79 2.77
CA PHE A 47 9.41 3.91 2.90
C PHE A 47 9.24 3.38 4.33
N MET A 48 7.98 3.18 4.75
CA MET A 48 7.65 2.61 6.06
C MET A 48 7.97 1.12 6.12
N GLN A 49 7.53 0.35 5.13
CA GLN A 49 7.61 -1.11 5.18
C GLN A 49 8.74 -1.65 4.31
N PRO A 50 9.70 -2.39 4.90
CA PRO A 50 10.69 -3.14 4.12
C PRO A 50 10.03 -4.21 3.25
N PRO A 51 10.69 -4.66 2.17
CA PRO A 51 10.20 -5.78 1.37
C PRO A 51 10.15 -7.06 2.21
N LYS A 52 9.02 -7.77 2.14
CA LYS A 52 8.78 -9.01 2.89
C LYS A 52 9.19 -10.26 2.09
N ALA A 53 9.14 -10.18 0.77
CA ALA A 53 9.34 -11.30 -0.14
C ALA A 53 10.45 -11.02 -1.17
N ALA A 54 11.53 -10.33 -0.75
CA ALA A 54 12.67 -9.98 -1.61
C ALA A 54 12.25 -9.31 -2.94
N MET A 55 11.27 -8.42 -2.86
CA MET A 55 10.68 -7.73 -4.02
C MET A 55 9.96 -8.67 -5.00
N HIS A 56 9.36 -9.77 -4.53
CA HIS A 56 8.61 -10.68 -5.38
C HIS A 56 7.32 -10.02 -5.91
N PRO A 57 7.05 -10.04 -7.25
CA PRO A 57 5.97 -9.25 -7.85
C PRO A 57 4.55 -9.72 -7.51
N TYR A 58 4.35 -10.92 -6.97
CA TYR A 58 3.03 -11.42 -6.56
C TYR A 58 2.73 -11.21 -5.08
N SER A 59 3.64 -10.57 -4.35
CA SER A 59 3.47 -10.14 -2.96
C SER A 59 3.10 -8.65 -2.87
N ASP A 60 2.98 -8.12 -1.67
CA ASP A 60 2.80 -6.68 -1.41
C ASP A 60 3.99 -5.84 -1.88
N ASP A 61 5.14 -6.47 -2.12
CA ASP A 61 6.31 -5.77 -2.63
C ASP A 61 6.10 -5.20 -4.04
N ALA A 62 5.12 -5.73 -4.80
CA ALA A 62 4.72 -5.20 -6.10
C ALA A 62 4.34 -3.71 -6.06
N PHE A 63 3.70 -3.26 -4.98
CA PHE A 63 3.30 -1.87 -4.81
C PHE A 63 4.50 -0.92 -4.69
N LYS A 64 5.66 -1.40 -4.23
CA LYS A 64 6.89 -0.61 -4.19
C LYS A 64 7.43 -0.33 -5.59
N TYR A 65 7.36 -1.31 -6.51
CA TYR A 65 7.73 -1.09 -7.91
C TYR A 65 6.85 -0.04 -8.57
N SER A 66 5.54 -0.18 -8.39
CA SER A 66 4.56 0.75 -8.96
C SER A 66 4.75 2.16 -8.42
N ARG A 67 4.95 2.32 -7.10
CA ARG A 67 5.15 3.63 -6.45
C ARG A 67 6.42 4.34 -6.90
N LEU A 68 7.43 3.59 -7.32
CA LEU A 68 8.67 4.09 -7.87
C LEU A 68 8.67 4.16 -9.41
N SER A 69 7.52 3.89 -10.05
CA SER A 69 7.38 3.80 -11.51
C SER A 69 8.43 2.89 -12.17
N ALA A 70 8.81 1.80 -11.46
CA ALA A 70 9.77 0.83 -11.98
C ALA A 70 9.11 -0.19 -12.89
N SER A 71 7.82 -0.46 -12.71
CA SER A 71 7.08 -1.47 -13.48
C SER A 71 5.71 -0.96 -13.92
N GLU A 72 5.19 -1.52 -14.99
CA GLU A 72 3.92 -1.15 -15.58
C GLU A 72 3.02 -2.36 -15.79
N THR A 73 1.72 -2.11 -15.76
CA THR A 73 0.64 -3.06 -15.99
C THR A 73 -0.04 -2.80 -17.35
N LEU A 74 -0.95 -3.66 -17.78
CA LEU A 74 -1.70 -3.43 -19.03
C LEU A 74 -2.51 -2.14 -18.98
N VAL A 75 -3.15 -1.88 -17.85
CA VAL A 75 -3.96 -0.69 -17.59
C VAL A 75 -3.59 -0.12 -16.24
N ARG A 76 -3.84 1.16 -16.00
CA ARG A 76 -3.69 1.76 -14.67
C ARG A 76 -5.02 2.31 -14.18
N LEU A 77 -5.13 2.68 -12.91
CA LEU A 77 -6.31 3.36 -12.39
C LEU A 77 -6.13 4.88 -12.44
N ASN A 78 -7.16 5.57 -12.88
CA ASN A 78 -7.26 7.03 -12.74
C ASN A 78 -7.72 7.43 -11.32
N ALA A 79 -7.88 8.72 -11.06
CA ALA A 79 -8.27 9.25 -9.75
C ALA A 79 -9.64 8.73 -9.25
N ASP A 80 -10.52 8.33 -10.17
CA ASP A 80 -11.86 7.79 -9.85
C ASP A 80 -11.86 6.25 -9.77
N ALA A 81 -10.67 5.62 -9.74
CA ALA A 81 -10.47 4.18 -9.79
C ALA A 81 -10.98 3.50 -11.08
N GLY A 82 -11.26 4.28 -12.12
CA GLY A 82 -11.55 3.75 -13.45
C GLY A 82 -10.28 3.27 -14.14
N PRO A 83 -10.33 2.18 -14.95
CA PRO A 83 -9.18 1.74 -15.71
C PRO A 83 -8.90 2.70 -16.87
N GLU A 84 -7.62 3.05 -17.08
CA GLU A 84 -7.17 3.85 -18.21
C GLU A 84 -5.97 3.20 -18.91
N PRO A 85 -5.73 3.52 -20.19
CA PRO A 85 -4.66 2.91 -20.99
C PRO A 85 -3.26 3.08 -20.38
N LEU A 86 -2.44 2.01 -20.44
CA LEU A 86 -1.01 2.04 -20.15
C LEU A 86 -0.26 1.18 -21.18
N LEU A 87 0.10 -0.07 -20.89
CA LEU A 87 0.70 -0.98 -21.89
C LEU A 87 -0.37 -1.57 -22.85
N ALA A 88 -1.65 -1.58 -22.49
CA ALA A 88 -2.75 -1.75 -23.40
C ALA A 88 -3.31 -0.37 -23.78
N THR A 89 -3.63 -0.17 -25.08
CA THR A 89 -4.21 1.07 -25.59
C THR A 89 -5.73 1.04 -25.61
N GLU A 90 -6.30 -0.16 -25.73
CA GLU A 90 -7.73 -0.40 -25.79
C GLU A 90 -8.07 -1.79 -25.22
N TRP A 91 -9.29 -1.96 -24.76
CA TRP A 91 -9.87 -3.26 -24.40
C TRP A 91 -11.37 -3.27 -24.63
N LYS A 92 -11.88 -4.46 -24.88
CA LYS A 92 -13.32 -4.67 -25.06
C LYS A 92 -13.76 -6.00 -24.48
N LYS A 93 -14.90 -6.02 -23.85
CA LYS A 93 -15.61 -7.23 -23.43
C LYS A 93 -16.36 -7.79 -24.66
N THR A 94 -16.09 -9.02 -25.05
CA THR A 94 -16.72 -9.68 -26.18
C THR A 94 -17.88 -10.58 -25.78
N ASP A 95 -17.82 -11.11 -24.56
CA ASP A 95 -18.88 -11.82 -23.86
C ASP A 95 -18.64 -11.74 -22.35
N ASP A 96 -19.50 -12.36 -21.52
CA ASP A 96 -19.41 -12.23 -20.06
C ASP A 96 -18.11 -12.77 -19.44
N LEU A 97 -17.39 -13.63 -20.15
CA LEU A 97 -16.15 -14.26 -19.68
C LEU A 97 -14.94 -13.82 -20.49
N THR A 98 -15.09 -13.05 -21.55
CA THR A 98 -14.00 -12.83 -22.53
C THR A 98 -13.75 -11.36 -22.78
N TRP A 99 -12.48 -10.97 -22.61
CA TRP A 99 -11.95 -9.65 -22.90
C TRP A 99 -10.82 -9.72 -23.91
N VAL A 100 -10.76 -8.74 -24.81
CA VAL A 100 -9.69 -8.57 -25.78
C VAL A 100 -8.97 -7.26 -25.49
N PHE A 101 -7.64 -7.31 -25.38
CA PHE A 101 -6.78 -6.16 -25.14
C PHE A 101 -5.88 -5.92 -26.33
N THR A 102 -5.86 -4.69 -26.84
CA THR A 102 -4.92 -4.23 -27.86
C THR A 102 -3.72 -3.61 -27.16
N LEU A 103 -2.52 -4.08 -27.48
CA LEU A 103 -1.28 -3.69 -26.85
C LEU A 103 -0.63 -2.49 -27.53
N ARG A 104 0.17 -1.75 -26.78
CA ARG A 104 0.96 -0.62 -27.28
C ARG A 104 2.13 -1.12 -28.12
N ASP A 105 2.31 -0.49 -29.30
CA ASP A 105 3.45 -0.75 -30.17
C ASP A 105 4.72 -0.05 -29.69
N GLY A 106 5.88 -0.60 -30.05
CA GLY A 106 7.19 0.04 -29.90
C GLY A 106 7.73 0.09 -28.48
N VAL A 107 7.08 -0.58 -27.52
CA VAL A 107 7.58 -0.67 -26.14
C VAL A 107 8.69 -1.72 -26.05
N THR A 108 9.76 -1.38 -25.31
CA THR A 108 10.84 -2.30 -24.96
C THR A 108 10.96 -2.44 -23.45
N PHE A 109 11.32 -3.63 -23.01
CA PHE A 109 11.72 -3.85 -21.63
C PHE A 109 13.09 -3.23 -21.35
N GLN A 110 13.39 -2.98 -20.09
CA GLN A 110 14.66 -2.41 -19.62
C GLN A 110 15.89 -3.30 -19.91
N ASP A 111 15.70 -4.55 -20.27
CA ASP A 111 16.74 -5.48 -20.77
C ASP A 111 16.86 -5.48 -22.30
N GLY A 112 16.09 -4.64 -23.01
CA GLY A 112 16.08 -4.50 -24.46
C GLY A 112 15.18 -5.51 -25.20
N ALA A 113 14.51 -6.42 -24.51
CA ALA A 113 13.55 -7.33 -25.12
C ALA A 113 12.28 -6.57 -25.58
N PRO A 114 11.63 -6.95 -26.70
CA PRO A 114 10.40 -6.32 -27.15
C PRO A 114 9.22 -6.71 -26.24
N PHE A 115 8.37 -5.74 -25.91
CA PHE A 115 7.06 -5.98 -25.31
C PHE A 115 6.09 -6.42 -26.41
N ASN A 116 5.35 -7.51 -26.19
CA ASN A 116 4.40 -8.08 -27.12
C ASN A 116 3.37 -8.97 -26.41
N ALA A 117 2.45 -9.54 -27.17
CA ALA A 117 1.38 -10.40 -26.66
C ALA A 117 1.89 -11.67 -25.94
N GLU A 118 3.02 -12.23 -26.37
CA GLU A 118 3.62 -13.38 -25.69
C GLU A 118 4.17 -13.02 -24.30
N ALA A 119 4.77 -11.84 -24.13
CA ALA A 119 5.25 -11.38 -22.84
C ALA A 119 4.07 -11.19 -21.84
N VAL A 120 2.95 -10.65 -22.30
CA VAL A 120 1.73 -10.51 -21.50
C VAL A 120 1.19 -11.87 -21.08
N LYS A 121 1.05 -12.79 -22.05
CA LYS A 121 0.59 -14.16 -21.78
C LYS A 121 1.52 -14.84 -20.76
N ASN A 122 2.82 -14.76 -20.96
CA ASN A 122 3.82 -15.35 -20.08
C ASN A 122 3.69 -14.83 -18.64
N THR A 123 3.53 -13.52 -18.45
CA THR A 123 3.34 -12.90 -17.13
C THR A 123 2.07 -13.41 -16.44
N ILE A 124 0.92 -13.44 -17.14
CA ILE A 124 -0.35 -13.87 -16.55
C ILE A 124 -0.33 -15.37 -16.23
N ASP A 125 0.28 -16.20 -17.10
CA ASP A 125 0.40 -17.64 -16.87
C ASP A 125 1.28 -17.93 -15.64
N HIS A 126 2.41 -17.26 -15.48
CA HIS A 126 3.27 -17.40 -14.30
C HIS A 126 2.59 -16.92 -13.03
N ALA A 127 1.88 -15.80 -13.07
CA ALA A 127 1.10 -15.28 -11.95
C ALA A 127 0.00 -16.28 -11.52
N SER A 128 -0.70 -16.86 -12.50
CA SER A 128 -1.78 -17.83 -12.26
C SER A 128 -1.28 -19.19 -11.75
N ALA A 129 -0.08 -19.59 -12.14
CA ALA A 129 0.54 -20.85 -11.74
C ALA A 129 1.34 -20.74 -10.41
N SER A 130 1.51 -19.56 -9.88
CA SER A 130 2.27 -19.33 -8.64
C SER A 130 1.65 -20.05 -7.44
N THR A 131 2.48 -20.54 -6.54
CA THR A 131 2.04 -21.10 -5.25
C THR A 131 1.43 -20.04 -4.33
N THR A 132 1.79 -18.77 -4.57
CA THR A 132 1.23 -17.57 -3.91
C THR A 132 0.73 -16.62 -4.99
N PRO A 133 -0.43 -16.89 -5.60
CA PRO A 133 -0.92 -16.07 -6.71
C PRO A 133 -1.29 -14.65 -6.22
N PRO A 134 -1.28 -13.66 -7.13
CA PRO A 134 -1.74 -12.31 -6.85
C PRO A 134 -3.10 -12.29 -6.14
N ARG A 135 -3.26 -11.44 -5.13
CA ARG A 135 -4.55 -11.27 -4.44
C ARG A 135 -5.67 -10.86 -5.41
N ALA A 136 -5.33 -10.08 -6.43
CA ALA A 136 -6.28 -9.69 -7.47
C ALA A 136 -6.83 -10.88 -8.29
N LEU A 137 -6.21 -12.08 -8.23
CA LEU A 137 -6.76 -13.33 -8.81
C LEU A 137 -7.71 -14.09 -7.88
N LYS A 138 -7.88 -13.64 -6.64
CA LYS A 138 -8.70 -14.39 -5.72
C LYS A 138 -10.15 -14.48 -6.19
N GLY A 139 -10.65 -15.71 -6.26
CA GLY A 139 -12.01 -16.00 -6.72
C GLY A 139 -12.19 -15.98 -8.24
N VAL A 140 -11.13 -15.78 -9.03
CA VAL A 140 -11.20 -15.82 -10.49
C VAL A 140 -9.97 -16.52 -11.06
N LYS A 141 -10.16 -17.33 -12.12
CA LYS A 141 -9.06 -17.94 -12.87
C LYS A 141 -9.00 -17.32 -14.25
N LEU A 142 -7.78 -17.00 -14.67
CA LEU A 142 -7.52 -16.42 -15.98
C LEU A 142 -6.95 -17.47 -16.94
N THR A 143 -7.35 -17.36 -18.21
CA THR A 143 -6.74 -18.08 -19.33
C THR A 143 -6.39 -17.06 -20.40
N THR A 144 -5.12 -16.95 -20.76
CA THR A 144 -4.62 -15.98 -21.74
C THR A 144 -4.29 -16.66 -23.05
N LYS A 145 -4.69 -16.07 -24.15
CA LYS A 145 -4.39 -16.50 -25.50
C LYS A 145 -3.88 -15.33 -26.35
N VAL A 146 -2.77 -15.52 -27.02
CA VAL A 146 -2.30 -14.60 -28.07
C VAL A 146 -3.21 -14.74 -29.27
N THR A 147 -3.80 -13.65 -29.71
CA THR A 147 -4.74 -13.58 -30.86
C THR A 147 -4.23 -12.72 -32.01
N GLY A 148 -3.11 -12.03 -31.79
CA GLY A 148 -2.36 -11.24 -32.76
C GLY A 148 -1.02 -10.83 -32.17
N ASP A 149 -0.14 -10.20 -32.95
CA ASP A 149 1.18 -9.74 -32.47
C ASP A 149 1.02 -8.73 -31.32
N ASN A 150 0.02 -7.85 -31.41
CA ASN A 150 -0.32 -6.84 -30.43
C ASN A 150 -1.74 -7.03 -29.85
N GLU A 151 -2.21 -8.27 -29.77
CA GLU A 151 -3.53 -8.56 -29.25
C GLU A 151 -3.53 -9.81 -28.36
N VAL A 152 -4.12 -9.68 -27.18
CA VAL A 152 -4.34 -10.80 -26.26
C VAL A 152 -5.82 -10.91 -25.91
N THR A 153 -6.31 -12.14 -25.91
CA THR A 153 -7.62 -12.49 -25.37
C THR A 153 -7.45 -13.12 -23.99
N ILE A 154 -8.13 -12.56 -22.99
CA ILE A 154 -8.12 -13.05 -21.62
C ILE A 154 -9.53 -13.51 -21.25
N LYS A 155 -9.64 -14.75 -20.79
CA LYS A 155 -10.89 -15.34 -20.30
C LYS A 155 -10.86 -15.53 -18.79
N THR A 156 -11.99 -15.26 -18.16
CA THR A 156 -12.26 -15.57 -16.77
C THR A 156 -13.13 -16.83 -16.68
N ASP A 157 -13.05 -17.58 -15.59
CA ASP A 157 -13.91 -18.75 -15.32
C ASP A 157 -15.29 -18.37 -14.80
N ILE A 158 -15.46 -17.13 -14.35
CA ILE A 158 -16.73 -16.51 -13.94
C ILE A 158 -16.91 -15.17 -14.63
N ALA A 159 -18.14 -14.67 -14.73
CA ALA A 159 -18.40 -13.31 -15.22
C ALA A 159 -17.71 -12.28 -14.33
N ASP A 160 -16.85 -11.45 -14.92
CA ASP A 160 -16.08 -10.43 -14.20
C ASP A 160 -16.03 -9.12 -15.00
N ALA A 161 -16.85 -8.17 -14.59
CA ALA A 161 -16.88 -6.83 -15.17
C ALA A 161 -15.64 -6.00 -14.80
N MET A 162 -14.88 -6.42 -13.77
CA MET A 162 -13.73 -5.70 -13.25
C MET A 162 -12.39 -6.28 -13.71
N LEU A 163 -12.36 -7.12 -14.75
CA LEU A 163 -11.09 -7.67 -15.23
C LEU A 163 -10.05 -6.59 -15.58
N PRO A 164 -10.36 -5.48 -16.27
CA PRO A 164 -9.39 -4.41 -16.48
C PRO A 164 -8.82 -3.84 -15.17
N ASN A 165 -9.67 -3.62 -14.17
CA ASN A 165 -9.24 -3.14 -12.86
C ASN A 165 -8.33 -4.15 -12.13
N ARG A 166 -8.61 -5.46 -12.24
CA ARG A 166 -7.72 -6.50 -11.68
C ARG A 166 -6.34 -6.44 -12.33
N LEU A 167 -6.30 -6.26 -13.65
CA LEU A 167 -5.06 -6.15 -14.43
C LEU A 167 -4.32 -4.83 -14.21
N ALA A 168 -4.95 -3.85 -13.53
CA ALA A 168 -4.30 -2.65 -13.05
C ALA A 168 -3.59 -2.85 -11.69
N SER A 169 -3.75 -4.00 -11.03
CA SER A 169 -3.01 -4.29 -9.79
C SER A 169 -1.51 -4.37 -10.08
N PRO A 170 -0.66 -3.72 -9.29
CA PRO A 170 0.80 -3.84 -9.43
C PRO A 170 1.32 -5.27 -9.45
N GLN A 171 0.57 -6.22 -8.87
CA GLN A 171 0.89 -7.65 -8.91
C GLN A 171 0.75 -8.27 -10.31
N PHE A 172 0.22 -7.53 -11.29
CA PHE A 172 0.19 -7.87 -12.71
C PHE A 172 1.13 -7.01 -13.56
N SER A 173 2.15 -6.42 -12.94
CA SER A 173 3.22 -5.76 -13.69
C SER A 173 3.84 -6.72 -14.70
N ILE A 174 4.04 -6.23 -15.92
CA ILE A 174 4.55 -7.06 -17.02
C ILE A 174 6.07 -7.05 -16.97
N PHE A 175 6.67 -8.24 -17.00
CA PHE A 175 8.11 -8.44 -17.02
C PHE A 175 8.55 -9.18 -18.27
N SER A 176 9.79 -8.95 -18.68
CA SER A 176 10.38 -9.64 -19.83
C SER A 176 10.48 -11.16 -19.58
N PRO A 177 10.57 -11.98 -20.64
CA PRO A 177 10.76 -13.42 -20.48
C PRO A 177 11.97 -13.81 -19.63
N ALA A 178 13.02 -12.98 -19.61
CA ALA A 178 14.21 -13.20 -18.78
C ALA A 178 13.94 -13.18 -17.27
N ALA A 179 12.85 -12.53 -16.83
CA ALA A 179 12.47 -12.50 -15.43
C ALA A 179 12.11 -13.88 -14.87
N TYR A 180 11.66 -14.81 -15.69
CA TYR A 180 11.06 -16.10 -15.31
C TYR A 180 11.99 -17.30 -15.48
N GLY A 181 13.28 -17.07 -15.72
CA GLY A 181 14.26 -18.14 -15.97
C GLY A 181 14.79 -18.87 -14.73
N ASN A 182 14.41 -18.47 -13.54
CA ASN A 182 14.94 -19.02 -12.29
C ASN A 182 14.36 -20.42 -11.98
N LYS A 183 15.25 -21.37 -11.65
CA LYS A 183 14.85 -22.77 -11.38
C LYS A 183 14.05 -22.96 -10.09
N ASP A 184 14.14 -22.00 -9.17
CA ASP A 184 13.42 -22.00 -7.90
C ASP A 184 12.01 -21.34 -8.01
N GLY A 185 11.63 -20.90 -9.21
CA GLY A 185 10.36 -20.22 -9.46
C GLY A 185 10.33 -18.76 -9.01
N SER A 186 11.45 -18.21 -8.55
CA SER A 186 11.56 -16.78 -8.25
C SER A 186 11.54 -15.95 -9.53
N VAL A 187 11.02 -14.73 -9.43
CA VAL A 187 10.96 -13.77 -10.56
C VAL A 187 12.08 -12.75 -10.39
N ASN A 188 12.97 -12.66 -11.37
CA ASN A 188 14.00 -11.63 -11.38
C ASN A 188 13.41 -10.32 -11.88
N THR A 189 13.26 -9.36 -10.99
CA THR A 189 12.66 -8.05 -11.30
C THR A 189 13.69 -6.96 -11.62
N ILE A 190 14.99 -7.26 -11.48
CA ILE A 190 16.08 -6.30 -11.75
C ILE A 190 16.21 -6.07 -13.26
N GLY A 191 15.83 -4.87 -13.69
CA GLY A 191 15.96 -4.44 -15.08
C GLY A 191 15.15 -5.24 -16.11
N THR A 192 14.02 -5.83 -15.71
CA THR A 192 13.19 -6.68 -16.57
C THR A 192 11.79 -6.14 -16.81
N SER A 193 11.49 -4.93 -16.37
CA SER A 193 10.20 -4.27 -16.56
C SER A 193 10.25 -3.17 -17.64
N THR A 194 9.19 -2.37 -17.74
CA THR A 194 9.01 -1.34 -18.79
C THR A 194 9.03 0.09 -18.28
N GLY A 195 8.97 0.31 -16.96
CA GLY A 195 8.80 1.65 -16.37
C GLY A 195 9.97 2.61 -16.61
N PRO A 196 9.76 3.93 -16.37
CA PRO A 196 10.77 4.99 -16.58
C PRO A 196 11.97 4.93 -15.64
N PHE A 197 11.89 4.14 -14.55
CA PHE A 197 13.02 3.89 -13.65
C PHE A 197 13.34 2.40 -13.61
N LYS A 198 14.59 2.09 -13.92
CA LYS A 198 15.13 0.73 -13.94
C LYS A 198 15.66 0.35 -12.56
N LEU A 199 15.09 -0.67 -11.95
CA LEU A 199 15.64 -1.25 -10.72
C LEU A 199 17.00 -1.88 -11.04
N THR A 200 18.05 -1.44 -10.32
CA THR A 200 19.43 -1.87 -10.54
C THR A 200 20.01 -2.60 -9.34
N GLU A 201 19.53 -2.31 -8.13
CA GLU A 201 20.06 -2.93 -6.91
C GLU A 201 18.95 -3.14 -5.86
N ILE A 202 18.99 -4.31 -5.22
CA ILE A 202 18.21 -4.64 -4.02
C ILE A 202 19.20 -5.03 -2.93
N ASN A 203 19.29 -4.22 -1.86
CA ASN A 203 20.18 -4.49 -0.74
C ASN A 203 19.38 -5.03 0.46
N GLY A 204 19.06 -6.31 0.41
CA GLY A 204 18.26 -7.00 1.41
C GLY A 204 16.90 -6.31 1.62
N SER A 205 16.60 -6.01 2.87
CA SER A 205 15.39 -5.27 3.27
C SER A 205 15.66 -3.80 3.60
N SER A 206 16.84 -3.26 3.24
CA SER A 206 17.27 -1.93 3.69
C SER A 206 17.11 -0.87 2.62
N THR A 207 17.56 -1.14 1.38
CA THR A 207 17.56 -0.13 0.31
C THR A 207 17.29 -0.72 -1.07
N LEU A 208 16.74 0.13 -1.95
CA LEU A 208 16.65 -0.11 -3.40
C LEU A 208 17.34 1.03 -4.13
N LYS A 209 17.92 0.73 -5.29
CA LYS A 209 18.44 1.72 -6.21
C LYS A 209 17.83 1.55 -7.59
N LEU A 210 17.37 2.66 -8.16
CA LEU A 210 16.82 2.69 -9.50
C LEU A 210 17.52 3.78 -10.30
N ASP A 211 17.87 3.49 -11.53
CA ASP A 211 18.42 4.47 -12.46
C ASP A 211 17.35 4.85 -13.50
N ARG A 212 17.43 6.06 -14.04
CA ARG A 212 16.58 6.48 -15.14
C ARG A 212 16.75 5.54 -16.33
N TYR A 213 15.64 5.19 -16.97
CA TYR A 213 15.65 4.43 -18.21
C TYR A 213 15.51 5.37 -19.39
N ASP A 214 16.62 5.66 -20.08
CA ASP A 214 16.67 6.67 -21.13
C ASP A 214 15.93 6.23 -22.43
N ASP A 215 15.72 4.92 -22.63
CA ASP A 215 14.97 4.36 -23.76
C ASP A 215 13.50 4.09 -23.41
N TYR A 216 12.97 4.77 -22.39
CA TYR A 216 11.57 4.64 -21.99
C TYR A 216 10.64 5.05 -23.13
N TRP A 217 9.58 4.29 -23.35
CA TRP A 217 8.62 4.49 -24.44
C TRP A 217 7.75 5.76 -24.31
N GLY A 218 7.61 6.30 -23.09
CA GLY A 218 6.92 7.54 -22.79
C GLY A 218 7.90 8.70 -22.60
N ASP A 219 7.52 9.67 -21.77
CA ASP A 219 8.38 10.80 -21.43
C ASP A 219 9.55 10.33 -20.55
N VAL A 220 10.78 10.59 -20.98
CA VAL A 220 11.96 10.23 -20.20
C VAL A 220 11.95 10.96 -18.86
N ALA A 221 12.20 10.24 -17.76
CA ALA A 221 12.17 10.81 -16.43
C ALA A 221 13.16 11.97 -16.26
N ILE A 222 12.74 13.02 -15.56
CA ILE A 222 13.59 14.19 -15.29
C ILE A 222 14.68 13.82 -14.28
N ALA A 223 14.34 13.09 -13.22
CA ALA A 223 15.31 12.64 -12.22
C ALA A 223 16.30 11.61 -12.80
N ALA A 224 17.58 11.68 -12.38
CA ALA A 224 18.60 10.72 -12.80
C ALA A 224 18.39 9.32 -12.21
N GLY A 225 17.56 9.18 -11.19
CA GLY A 225 17.25 7.92 -10.54
C GLY A 225 16.63 8.12 -9.17
N ILE A 226 16.45 7.01 -8.46
CA ILE A 226 15.82 6.96 -7.14
C ILE A 226 16.69 6.12 -6.21
N ASP A 227 16.91 6.63 -4.99
CA ASP A 227 17.53 5.92 -3.87
C ASP A 227 16.45 5.76 -2.79
N ALA A 228 15.91 4.55 -2.64
CA ALA A 228 14.85 4.25 -1.67
C ALA A 228 15.43 3.54 -0.45
N SER A 229 15.07 4.02 0.74
CA SER A 229 15.42 3.44 2.04
C SER A 229 14.19 2.94 2.74
N PHE A 230 14.29 1.82 3.45
CA PHE A 230 13.22 1.31 4.29
C PHE A 230 13.47 1.69 5.74
N VAL A 231 12.61 2.54 6.28
CA VAL A 231 12.72 3.14 7.62
C VAL A 231 11.44 2.84 8.42
N PRO A 232 11.33 1.67 9.08
CA PRO A 232 10.12 1.27 9.80
C PRO A 232 9.75 2.22 10.95
N ASP A 233 10.75 2.77 11.63
CA ASP A 233 10.52 3.72 12.73
C ASP A 233 10.00 5.06 12.20
N GLY A 234 8.80 5.46 12.63
CA GLY A 234 8.14 6.68 12.17
C GLY A 234 8.85 7.97 12.60
N THR A 235 9.51 7.95 13.77
CA THR A 235 10.28 9.10 14.27
C THR A 235 11.51 9.31 13.40
N ALA A 236 12.20 8.23 13.01
CA ALA A 236 13.33 8.29 12.10
C ALA A 236 12.89 8.76 10.71
N ARG A 237 11.73 8.33 10.19
CA ARG A 237 11.18 8.84 8.91
C ARG A 237 10.91 10.35 8.97
N ALA A 238 10.26 10.84 10.03
CA ALA A 238 10.04 12.27 10.21
C ALA A 238 11.37 13.05 10.33
N ALA A 239 12.36 12.47 11.01
CA ALA A 239 13.69 13.06 11.12
C ALA A 239 14.40 13.15 9.77
N SER A 240 14.29 12.13 8.90
CA SER A 240 14.93 12.13 7.58
C SER A 240 14.39 13.24 6.66
N ILE A 241 13.11 13.59 6.77
CA ILE A 241 12.53 14.73 6.06
C ILE A 241 13.08 16.04 6.61
N ARG A 242 13.10 16.23 7.94
CA ARG A 242 13.61 17.46 8.54
C ARG A 242 15.08 17.73 8.20
N SER A 243 15.90 16.69 8.17
CA SER A 243 17.33 16.79 7.88
C SER A 243 17.66 16.91 6.38
N GLY A 244 16.71 16.62 5.48
CA GLY A 244 16.96 16.50 4.04
C GLY A 244 17.70 15.21 3.65
N GLU A 245 17.71 14.20 4.53
CA GLU A 245 18.20 12.86 4.21
C GLU A 245 17.24 12.14 3.26
N ALA A 246 15.93 12.42 3.35
CA ALA A 246 14.90 12.02 2.38
C ALA A 246 14.22 13.25 1.76
N ASP A 247 13.88 13.16 0.48
CA ASP A 247 13.09 14.17 -0.24
C ASP A 247 11.59 13.94 -0.06
N VAL A 248 11.20 12.67 0.07
CA VAL A 248 9.83 12.26 0.35
C VAL A 248 9.82 11.07 1.32
N ALA A 249 8.90 11.07 2.27
CA ALA A 249 8.67 9.96 3.19
C ALA A 249 7.17 9.67 3.32
N GLU A 250 6.84 8.37 3.29
CA GLU A 250 5.46 7.94 3.48
C GLU A 250 5.09 7.82 4.96
N THR A 251 3.82 8.02 5.25
CA THR A 251 3.20 7.69 6.56
C THR A 251 3.99 8.26 7.75
N ILE A 252 4.07 9.58 7.81
CA ILE A 252 4.59 10.27 9.00
C ILE A 252 3.57 10.10 10.13
N PRO A 253 3.95 9.55 11.31
CA PRO A 253 3.05 9.44 12.45
C PRO A 253 2.49 10.79 12.87
N VAL A 254 1.23 10.83 13.29
CA VAL A 254 0.55 12.05 13.75
C VAL A 254 1.36 12.75 14.85
N SER A 255 1.90 12.01 15.81
CA SER A 255 2.74 12.54 16.91
C SER A 255 4.02 13.25 16.45
N GLN A 256 4.44 13.08 15.20
CA GLN A 256 5.63 13.71 14.62
C GLN A 256 5.31 14.91 13.73
N VAL A 257 4.05 15.08 13.34
CA VAL A 257 3.64 16.12 12.38
C VAL A 257 3.92 17.53 12.91
N SER A 258 3.64 17.79 14.18
CA SER A 258 3.89 19.09 14.82
C SER A 258 5.38 19.49 14.86
N LEU A 259 6.29 18.55 14.61
CA LEU A 259 7.73 18.78 14.56
C LEU A 259 8.24 19.09 13.14
N LEU A 260 7.39 19.00 12.13
CA LEU A 260 7.71 19.33 10.74
C LEU A 260 7.35 20.78 10.42
N ASP A 261 8.05 21.40 9.46
CA ASP A 261 7.55 22.63 8.84
C ASP A 261 6.20 22.32 8.17
N PRO A 262 5.15 23.12 8.36
CA PRO A 262 3.84 22.90 7.70
C PRO A 262 3.91 22.70 6.18
N LYS A 263 4.92 23.26 5.51
CA LYS A 263 5.14 23.07 4.07
C LYS A 263 5.60 21.66 3.70
N MET A 264 6.11 20.90 4.66
CA MET A 264 6.55 19.51 4.48
C MET A 264 5.41 18.52 4.71
N VAL A 265 4.25 18.97 5.20
CA VAL A 265 3.11 18.13 5.61
C VAL A 265 2.08 18.10 4.48
N ASN A 266 1.83 16.92 3.93
CA ASN A 266 0.85 16.73 2.87
C ASN A 266 -0.10 15.61 3.24
N GLU A 267 -1.39 15.95 3.39
CA GLU A 267 -2.42 14.99 3.73
C GLU A 267 -2.88 14.24 2.47
N VAL A 268 -3.02 12.93 2.60
CA VAL A 268 -3.58 12.05 1.56
C VAL A 268 -4.81 11.36 2.15
N TYR A 269 -5.98 11.66 1.59
CA TYR A 269 -7.22 10.98 1.97
C TYR A 269 -7.20 9.56 1.42
N MET A 270 -7.10 8.60 2.34
CA MET A 270 -7.00 7.19 1.96
C MET A 270 -8.37 6.52 1.98
N PRO A 271 -8.69 5.62 1.02
CA PRO A 271 -9.82 4.70 1.13
C PRO A 271 -9.53 3.61 2.17
N ARG A 272 -9.07 4.04 3.33
CA ARG A 272 -8.58 3.22 4.43
C ARG A 272 -9.36 3.53 5.70
N THR A 273 -9.82 2.48 6.35
CA THR A 273 -10.57 2.59 7.59
C THR A 273 -9.94 1.70 8.64
N THR A 274 -9.65 2.28 9.80
CA THR A 274 -9.35 1.49 10.99
C THR A 274 -10.65 1.07 11.63
N HIS A 275 -10.81 -0.23 11.85
CA HIS A 275 -12.01 -0.81 12.43
C HIS A 275 -11.68 -1.94 13.41
N ILE A 276 -12.64 -2.28 14.28
CA ILE A 276 -12.56 -3.43 15.17
C ILE A 276 -13.36 -4.57 14.54
N ALA A 277 -12.69 -5.58 14.01
CA ALA A 277 -13.31 -6.81 13.52
C ALA A 277 -13.70 -7.68 14.73
N LEU A 278 -14.96 -8.14 14.79
CA LEU A 278 -15.49 -8.97 15.88
C LEU A 278 -15.68 -10.41 15.37
N ASN A 279 -15.15 -11.39 16.09
CA ASN A 279 -15.24 -12.80 15.71
C ASN A 279 -16.69 -13.28 15.83
N THR A 280 -17.39 -13.38 14.69
CA THR A 280 -18.80 -13.76 14.66
C THR A 280 -19.04 -15.26 14.80
N LYS A 281 -17.96 -16.07 14.67
CA LYS A 281 -18.05 -17.54 14.65
C LYS A 281 -17.91 -18.18 16.03
N SER A 282 -17.10 -17.58 16.89
CA SER A 282 -16.74 -18.16 18.19
C SER A 282 -16.58 -17.09 19.26
N GLY A 283 -16.44 -17.53 20.52
CA GLY A 283 -16.27 -16.64 21.66
C GLY A 283 -17.51 -15.79 21.95
N PRO A 284 -17.36 -14.74 22.79
CA PRO A 284 -18.47 -13.88 23.19
C PRO A 284 -19.18 -13.18 22.03
N PHE A 285 -18.44 -12.84 20.99
CA PHE A 285 -18.97 -12.14 19.82
C PHE A 285 -19.67 -13.05 18.81
N ALA A 286 -19.80 -14.36 19.07
CA ALA A 286 -20.76 -15.20 18.33
C ALA A 286 -22.21 -14.74 18.55
N ASP A 287 -22.51 -14.15 19.72
CA ASP A 287 -23.82 -13.55 20.02
C ASP A 287 -23.97 -12.16 19.38
N PRO A 288 -24.94 -11.97 18.47
CA PRO A 288 -25.20 -10.66 17.85
C PRO A 288 -25.51 -9.54 18.83
N ALA A 289 -26.12 -9.86 19.99
CA ALA A 289 -26.47 -8.85 20.99
C ALA A 289 -25.22 -8.35 21.76
N VAL A 290 -24.22 -9.21 21.96
CA VAL A 290 -22.92 -8.83 22.53
C VAL A 290 -22.13 -7.95 21.55
N ARG A 291 -22.16 -8.27 20.23
CA ARG A 291 -21.59 -7.41 19.20
C ARG A 291 -22.25 -6.04 19.15
N ALA A 292 -23.58 -6.00 19.25
CA ALA A 292 -24.33 -4.74 19.31
C ALA A 292 -23.96 -3.89 20.53
N ALA A 293 -23.69 -4.51 21.68
CA ALA A 293 -23.25 -3.82 22.89
C ALA A 293 -21.84 -3.23 22.72
N ALA A 294 -20.90 -3.99 22.13
CA ALA A 294 -19.57 -3.48 21.82
C ALA A 294 -19.62 -2.31 20.84
N ARG A 295 -20.41 -2.43 19.76
CA ARG A 295 -20.57 -1.34 18.78
C ARG A 295 -21.14 -0.07 19.41
N ALA A 296 -22.12 -0.20 20.30
CA ALA A 296 -22.73 0.94 21.00
C ALA A 296 -21.79 1.60 22.02
N ALA A 297 -20.77 0.89 22.50
CA ALA A 297 -19.82 1.39 23.48
C ALA A 297 -18.71 2.25 22.88
N ILE A 298 -18.37 2.07 21.60
CA ILE A 298 -17.25 2.79 20.94
C ILE A 298 -17.67 4.18 20.51
N ASP A 299 -17.00 5.19 21.05
CA ASP A 299 -17.09 6.59 20.67
C ASP A 299 -15.96 6.91 19.66
N GLN A 300 -16.29 6.81 18.38
CA GLN A 300 -15.37 7.04 17.27
C GLN A 300 -14.79 8.46 17.28
N LYS A 301 -15.66 9.44 17.62
CA LYS A 301 -15.23 10.84 17.64
C LYS A 301 -14.19 11.09 18.73
N ALA A 302 -14.39 10.55 19.92
CA ALA A 302 -13.43 10.68 21.00
C ALA A 302 -12.07 10.06 20.65
N ILE A 303 -12.08 8.90 19.95
CA ILE A 303 -10.86 8.24 19.48
C ILE A 303 -10.15 9.10 18.41
N ALA A 304 -10.90 9.57 17.37
CA ALA A 304 -10.34 10.38 16.30
C ALA A 304 -9.73 11.69 16.83
N ASP A 305 -10.47 12.41 17.68
CA ASP A 305 -10.00 13.69 18.24
C ASP A 305 -8.76 13.52 19.13
N THR A 306 -8.69 12.42 19.91
CA THR A 306 -7.63 12.25 20.91
C THR A 306 -6.33 11.70 20.30
N ILE A 307 -6.45 10.77 19.33
CA ILE A 307 -5.28 10.05 18.79
C ILE A 307 -4.76 10.73 17.54
N TYR A 308 -5.65 11.19 16.68
CA TYR A 308 -5.26 11.66 15.36
C TYR A 308 -5.12 13.18 15.22
N GLU A 309 -5.42 13.96 16.28
CA GLU A 309 -5.20 15.42 16.32
C GLU A 309 -5.69 16.17 15.09
N GLY A 310 -6.76 15.67 14.44
CA GLY A 310 -7.31 16.24 13.21
C GLY A 310 -6.87 15.55 11.91
N TYR A 311 -6.00 14.53 11.96
CA TYR A 311 -5.53 13.77 10.79
C TYR A 311 -6.33 12.46 10.54
N ALA A 312 -7.52 12.36 11.08
CA ALA A 312 -8.50 11.32 10.74
C ALA A 312 -9.92 11.83 10.99
N ASP A 313 -10.88 11.22 10.29
CA ASP A 313 -12.30 11.49 10.50
C ASP A 313 -12.96 10.32 11.27
N PRO A 314 -13.91 10.59 12.19
CA PRO A 314 -14.69 9.53 12.84
C PRO A 314 -15.42 8.69 11.79
N ALA A 315 -15.27 7.36 11.84
CA ALA A 315 -15.86 6.50 10.82
C ALA A 315 -17.33 6.17 11.12
N VAL A 316 -18.21 6.50 10.19
CA VAL A 316 -19.64 6.16 10.23
C VAL A 316 -19.90 4.81 9.54
N GLY A 317 -19.07 4.44 8.57
CA GLY A 317 -19.12 3.19 7.81
C GLY A 317 -17.73 2.65 7.48
N ILE A 318 -17.67 1.58 6.69
CA ILE A 318 -16.40 0.99 6.26
C ILE A 318 -15.75 1.84 5.16
N LEU A 319 -16.57 2.42 4.28
CA LEU A 319 -16.11 3.28 3.20
C LEU A 319 -16.13 4.75 3.66
N GLY A 320 -15.04 5.48 3.43
CA GLY A 320 -14.81 6.81 3.98
C GLY A 320 -14.82 7.93 2.94
N PRO A 321 -14.43 9.15 3.35
CA PRO A 321 -14.47 10.37 2.52
C PRO A 321 -13.62 10.32 1.25
N ALA A 322 -12.63 9.41 1.17
CA ALA A 322 -11.89 9.15 -0.07
C ALA A 322 -12.79 8.63 -1.22
N LEU A 323 -14.01 8.20 -0.89
CA LEU A 323 -15.04 7.78 -1.83
C LEU A 323 -16.29 8.66 -1.62
N PRO A 324 -16.34 9.85 -2.20
CA PRO A 324 -17.42 10.85 -1.91
C PRO A 324 -18.84 10.32 -2.15
N TRP A 325 -19.01 9.42 -3.13
CA TRP A 325 -20.30 8.78 -3.41
C TRP A 325 -20.78 7.87 -2.27
N ALA A 326 -19.87 7.32 -1.45
CA ALA A 326 -20.23 6.42 -0.35
C ALA A 326 -21.04 7.15 0.72
N GLU A 327 -20.67 8.38 1.07
CA GLU A 327 -21.42 9.20 2.01
C GLU A 327 -22.82 9.54 1.48
N SER A 328 -22.91 9.94 0.21
CA SER A 328 -24.19 10.32 -0.41
C SER A 328 -25.20 9.17 -0.54
N LEU A 329 -24.69 7.92 -0.66
CA LEU A 329 -25.52 6.72 -0.78
C LEU A 329 -25.73 5.98 0.56
N ARG A 330 -25.07 6.40 1.65
CA ARG A 330 -25.16 5.73 2.96
C ARG A 330 -26.48 6.07 3.64
N GLY A 331 -27.24 5.01 3.96
CA GLY A 331 -28.40 5.09 4.83
C GLY A 331 -28.05 5.00 6.32
N ASP A 332 -29.02 5.26 7.18
CA ASP A 332 -28.90 4.97 8.63
C ASP A 332 -28.86 3.45 8.86
N VAL A 333 -27.73 2.92 9.31
CA VAL A 333 -27.51 1.48 9.51
C VAL A 333 -27.47 1.15 10.99
N LYS A 334 -28.56 0.54 11.49
CA LYS A 334 -28.67 0.05 12.86
C LYS A 334 -28.26 -1.42 12.94
N SER A 335 -27.73 -1.82 14.10
CA SER A 335 -27.52 -3.23 14.38
C SER A 335 -28.83 -4.01 14.28
N SER A 336 -28.79 -5.24 13.75
CA SER A 336 -29.96 -6.13 13.67
C SER A 336 -30.36 -6.71 15.04
N ALA A 337 -29.53 -6.58 16.05
CA ALA A 337 -29.78 -7.00 17.43
C ALA A 337 -29.77 -5.82 18.38
N ALA A 338 -30.55 -5.88 19.42
CA ALA A 338 -30.45 -4.95 20.55
C ALA A 338 -29.21 -5.29 21.41
N PRO A 339 -28.54 -4.27 22.02
CA PRO A 339 -27.39 -4.51 22.86
C PRO A 339 -27.72 -5.38 24.08
N ALA A 340 -26.88 -6.40 24.33
CA ALA A 340 -26.95 -7.23 25.54
C ALA A 340 -26.33 -6.51 26.75
N LYS A 341 -26.64 -7.01 27.97
CA LYS A 341 -25.84 -6.74 29.16
C LYS A 341 -24.56 -7.57 29.08
N VAL A 342 -23.42 -6.92 29.28
CA VAL A 342 -22.09 -7.54 29.05
C VAL A 342 -21.21 -7.56 30.31
N GLU A 343 -21.85 -7.48 31.50
CA GLU A 343 -21.15 -7.48 32.78
C GLU A 343 -20.27 -8.72 32.97
N GLY A 344 -18.95 -8.53 33.11
CA GLY A 344 -17.97 -9.60 33.29
C GLY A 344 -17.65 -10.43 32.03
N VAL A 345 -18.13 -10.06 30.86
CA VAL A 345 -17.81 -10.74 29.60
C VAL A 345 -16.35 -10.50 29.26
N LYS A 346 -15.55 -11.56 29.24
CA LYS A 346 -14.10 -11.52 28.94
C LYS A 346 -13.86 -11.59 27.45
N ILE A 347 -13.00 -10.72 26.94
CA ILE A 347 -12.59 -10.67 25.53
C ILE A 347 -11.10 -10.41 25.39
N THR A 348 -10.52 -10.93 24.32
CA THR A 348 -9.18 -10.56 23.84
C THR A 348 -9.33 -9.55 22.70
N LEU A 349 -8.74 -8.37 22.89
CA LEU A 349 -8.63 -7.32 21.90
C LEU A 349 -7.20 -7.29 21.34
N ALA A 350 -7.02 -7.72 20.11
CA ALA A 350 -5.72 -7.79 19.45
C ALA A 350 -5.49 -6.59 18.54
N THR A 351 -4.22 -6.22 18.36
CA THR A 351 -3.79 -5.25 17.34
C THR A 351 -2.29 -5.36 17.06
N TYR A 352 -1.79 -4.58 16.10
CA TYR A 352 -0.39 -4.61 15.67
C TYR A 352 0.29 -3.24 15.80
N THR A 353 1.63 -3.29 15.94
CA THR A 353 2.49 -2.11 16.17
C THR A 353 2.97 -1.43 14.90
N ASP A 354 2.80 -2.05 13.73
CA ASP A 354 3.25 -1.50 12.44
C ASP A 354 2.59 -0.14 12.09
N ARG A 355 1.49 0.18 12.74
CA ARG A 355 0.86 1.50 12.76
C ARG A 355 0.86 2.02 14.19
N ALA A 356 1.50 3.17 14.40
CA ALA A 356 1.71 3.74 15.75
C ALA A 356 0.40 4.02 16.48
N GLU A 357 -0.64 4.40 15.76
CA GLU A 357 -1.95 4.76 16.30
C GLU A 357 -2.77 3.55 16.77
N ASN A 358 -2.54 2.37 16.21
CA ASN A 358 -3.34 1.18 16.52
C ASN A 358 -3.28 0.75 18.02
N PRO A 359 -2.10 0.70 18.68
CA PRO A 359 -2.02 0.43 20.11
C PRO A 359 -2.74 1.49 20.97
N GLU A 360 -2.72 2.76 20.56
CA GLU A 360 -3.42 3.84 21.27
C GLU A 360 -4.93 3.70 21.11
N ILE A 361 -5.42 3.31 19.92
CA ILE A 361 -6.84 2.95 19.70
C ILE A 361 -7.23 1.78 20.60
N ALA A 362 -6.37 0.76 20.76
CA ALA A 362 -6.65 -0.38 21.63
C ALA A 362 -6.84 0.04 23.09
N VAL A 363 -6.03 0.96 23.58
CA VAL A 363 -6.17 1.52 24.96
C VAL A 363 -7.49 2.27 25.11
N GLN A 364 -7.85 3.13 24.14
CA GLN A 364 -9.11 3.89 24.19
C GLN A 364 -10.33 2.95 24.07
N ALA A 365 -10.29 2.00 23.15
CA ALA A 365 -11.36 1.03 22.95
C ALA A 365 -11.55 0.13 24.18
N GLN A 366 -10.45 -0.33 24.81
CA GLN A 366 -10.51 -1.07 26.07
C GLN A 366 -11.25 -0.25 27.14
N ALA A 367 -10.85 0.99 27.38
CA ALA A 367 -11.47 1.83 28.41
C ALA A 367 -12.98 2.03 28.15
N GLN A 368 -13.38 2.19 26.88
CA GLN A 368 -14.79 2.34 26.49
C GLN A 368 -15.59 1.03 26.67
N LEU A 369 -15.02 -0.11 26.31
CA LEU A 369 -15.64 -1.42 26.47
C LEU A 369 -15.76 -1.82 27.94
N GLU A 370 -14.73 -1.56 28.76
CA GLU A 370 -14.75 -1.85 30.18
C GLU A 370 -15.78 -0.99 30.94
N LYS A 371 -16.02 0.23 30.48
CA LYS A 371 -17.06 1.11 31.04
C LYS A 371 -18.47 0.53 30.96
N VAL A 372 -18.75 -0.31 29.97
CA VAL A 372 -20.06 -0.97 29.78
C VAL A 372 -20.09 -2.40 30.33
N GLY A 373 -18.98 -2.92 30.91
CA GLY A 373 -18.93 -4.17 31.65
C GLY A 373 -18.09 -5.29 31.02
N PHE A 374 -17.46 -5.09 29.87
CA PHE A 374 -16.49 -6.06 29.36
C PHE A 374 -15.25 -6.15 30.27
N VAL A 375 -14.54 -7.27 30.21
CA VAL A 375 -13.22 -7.47 30.79
C VAL A 375 -12.26 -7.70 29.64
N VAL A 376 -11.42 -6.71 29.34
CA VAL A 376 -10.61 -6.71 28.12
C VAL A 376 -9.16 -7.07 28.42
N THR A 377 -8.61 -8.02 27.68
CA THR A 377 -7.18 -8.33 27.65
C THR A 377 -6.63 -7.92 26.28
N GLN A 378 -5.58 -7.10 26.25
CA GLN A 378 -4.94 -6.73 24.99
C GLN A 378 -3.88 -7.74 24.58
N ASP A 379 -3.77 -7.96 23.25
CA ASP A 379 -2.68 -8.69 22.59
C ASP A 379 -2.10 -7.80 21.48
N VAL A 380 -0.89 -7.29 21.69
CA VAL A 380 -0.24 -6.31 20.80
C VAL A 380 1.07 -6.89 20.31
N ARG A 381 1.19 -7.10 18.98
CA ARG A 381 2.36 -7.72 18.34
C ARG A 381 2.69 -6.99 17.02
N GLU A 382 3.77 -7.39 16.36
CA GLU A 382 3.99 -7.03 14.95
C GLU A 382 3.00 -7.80 14.05
N TYR A 383 2.53 -7.17 12.97
CA TYR A 383 1.53 -7.74 12.06
C TYR A 383 1.92 -9.14 11.55
N ALA A 384 3.17 -9.29 11.10
CA ALA A 384 3.67 -10.57 10.58
C ALA A 384 3.59 -11.74 11.58
N ASN A 385 3.60 -11.44 12.89
CA ASN A 385 3.57 -12.45 13.96
C ASN A 385 2.15 -12.84 14.40
N MET A 386 1.11 -12.20 13.84
CA MET A 386 -0.29 -12.44 14.22
C MET A 386 -1.24 -12.65 13.03
N GLU A 387 -0.82 -12.36 11.81
CA GLU A 387 -1.68 -12.44 10.62
C GLU A 387 -2.37 -13.79 10.45
N GLU A 388 -1.61 -14.88 10.55
CA GLU A 388 -2.17 -16.22 10.42
C GLU A 388 -3.20 -16.54 11.51
N GLU A 389 -2.94 -16.12 12.74
CA GLU A 389 -3.85 -16.30 13.88
C GLU A 389 -5.12 -15.45 13.73
N MET A 390 -4.99 -14.19 13.27
CA MET A 390 -6.14 -13.33 12.97
C MET A 390 -7.05 -13.95 11.92
N LEU A 391 -6.47 -14.43 10.81
CA LEU A 391 -7.23 -15.03 9.70
C LEU A 391 -7.92 -16.35 10.09
N LYS A 392 -7.38 -17.05 11.09
CA LYS A 392 -7.99 -18.27 11.66
C LYS A 392 -9.01 -17.99 12.76
N GLY A 393 -9.24 -16.72 13.13
CA GLY A 393 -10.16 -16.34 14.19
C GLY A 393 -9.65 -16.65 15.61
N GLY A 394 -8.34 -16.51 15.83
CA GLY A 394 -7.70 -16.78 17.13
C GLY A 394 -7.97 -15.72 18.19
N PHE A 395 -8.58 -14.59 17.85
CA PHE A 395 -8.92 -13.50 18.75
C PHE A 395 -10.43 -13.25 18.77
N ASP A 396 -10.96 -12.69 19.88
CA ASP A 396 -12.35 -12.27 19.96
C ASP A 396 -12.60 -10.99 19.16
N ALA A 397 -11.68 -10.03 19.24
CA ALA A 397 -11.73 -8.77 18.53
C ALA A 397 -10.33 -8.37 18.01
N VAL A 398 -10.25 -7.77 16.84
CA VAL A 398 -8.99 -7.29 16.27
C VAL A 398 -9.16 -5.89 15.71
N ILE A 399 -8.30 -4.96 16.12
CA ILE A 399 -8.19 -3.64 15.49
C ILE A 399 -7.30 -3.78 14.27
N VAL A 400 -7.84 -3.44 13.10
CA VAL A 400 -7.14 -3.50 11.82
C VAL A 400 -7.39 -2.23 11.01
N SER A 401 -6.40 -1.82 10.24
CA SER A 401 -6.51 -0.75 9.24
C SER A 401 -6.51 -1.36 7.84
N ARG A 402 -7.59 -1.12 7.07
CA ARG A 402 -7.84 -1.76 5.77
C ARG A 402 -8.06 -0.74 4.68
N ASN A 403 -7.28 -0.83 3.61
CA ASN A 403 -7.51 -0.09 2.37
C ASN A 403 -8.43 -0.91 1.46
N THR A 404 -9.60 -0.37 1.12
CA THR A 404 -10.62 -1.07 0.34
C THR A 404 -10.40 -0.99 -1.18
N MET A 405 -9.38 -0.25 -1.64
CA MET A 405 -9.13 0.01 -3.07
C MET A 405 -7.79 -0.53 -3.56
N ILE A 406 -6.95 -1.05 -2.67
CA ILE A 406 -5.54 -1.33 -2.99
C ILE A 406 -5.36 -2.39 -4.07
N ASP A 407 -6.18 -3.44 -4.11
CA ASP A 407 -5.98 -4.56 -5.03
C ASP A 407 -6.55 -4.31 -6.43
N THR A 408 -7.79 -3.86 -6.51
CA THR A 408 -8.53 -3.73 -7.78
C THR A 408 -9.13 -2.35 -8.03
N GLY A 409 -9.00 -1.42 -7.08
CA GLY A 409 -9.72 -0.16 -7.15
C GLY A 409 -11.25 -0.33 -7.02
N ASP A 410 -11.71 -1.49 -6.54
CA ASP A 410 -13.12 -1.82 -6.37
C ASP A 410 -13.46 -2.15 -4.91
N PRO A 411 -14.17 -1.29 -4.20
CA PRO A 411 -14.48 -1.51 -2.79
C PRO A 411 -15.43 -2.70 -2.58
N LEU A 412 -16.29 -3.05 -3.55
CA LEU A 412 -17.16 -4.22 -3.44
C LEU A 412 -16.35 -5.51 -3.38
N SER A 413 -15.34 -5.63 -4.24
CA SER A 413 -14.43 -6.79 -4.23
C SER A 413 -13.66 -6.89 -2.91
N ALA A 414 -13.23 -5.76 -2.36
CA ALA A 414 -12.53 -5.73 -1.07
C ALA A 414 -13.47 -6.14 0.08
N LEU A 415 -14.68 -5.61 0.13
CA LEU A 415 -15.69 -6.01 1.13
C LEU A 415 -16.01 -7.49 1.05
N MET A 416 -16.10 -8.06 -0.17
CA MET A 416 -16.30 -9.50 -0.35
C MET A 416 -15.13 -10.31 0.22
N GLN A 417 -13.89 -9.88 0.01
CA GLN A 417 -12.71 -10.55 0.57
C GLN A 417 -12.66 -10.49 2.10
N ASP A 418 -13.18 -9.43 2.70
CA ASP A 418 -13.12 -9.19 4.13
C ASP A 418 -14.35 -9.76 4.88
N PHE A 419 -15.50 -9.99 4.20
CA PHE A 419 -16.76 -10.31 4.89
C PHE A 419 -17.61 -11.41 4.26
N SER A 420 -17.16 -12.10 3.20
CA SER A 420 -17.87 -13.27 2.68
C SER A 420 -17.41 -14.58 3.34
N CYS A 421 -18.21 -15.65 3.21
CA CYS A 421 -17.88 -16.97 3.74
C CYS A 421 -16.54 -17.52 3.22
N GLU A 422 -16.22 -17.27 1.94
CA GLU A 422 -14.99 -17.68 1.28
C GLU A 422 -13.94 -16.56 1.20
N GLY A 423 -14.18 -15.46 1.90
CA GLY A 423 -13.30 -14.30 1.92
C GLY A 423 -11.93 -14.60 2.54
N GLY A 424 -10.87 -14.23 1.85
CA GLY A 424 -9.53 -14.59 2.27
C GLY A 424 -8.92 -13.71 3.32
N ASN A 425 -9.54 -12.57 3.60
CA ASN A 425 -9.13 -11.63 4.63
C ASN A 425 -10.22 -11.46 5.70
N ASN A 426 -11.10 -12.45 5.85
CA ASN A 426 -12.26 -12.38 6.73
C ASN A 426 -11.86 -12.58 8.21
N ILE A 427 -11.27 -11.57 8.82
CA ILE A 427 -10.84 -11.57 10.22
C ILE A 427 -12.06 -11.69 11.15
N SER A 428 -13.20 -11.12 10.77
CA SER A 428 -14.44 -11.21 11.55
C SER A 428 -15.08 -12.60 11.53
N GLN A 429 -14.60 -13.53 10.70
CA GLN A 429 -15.16 -14.87 10.49
C GLN A 429 -16.65 -14.82 10.13
N LEU A 430 -17.13 -13.70 9.53
CA LEU A 430 -18.50 -13.53 9.13
C LEU A 430 -18.83 -14.50 7.99
N CYS A 431 -19.87 -15.30 8.17
CA CYS A 431 -20.40 -16.14 7.10
C CYS A 431 -21.93 -16.07 7.12
N ASP A 432 -22.50 -15.29 6.20
CA ASP A 432 -23.94 -15.14 6.02
C ASP A 432 -24.27 -15.27 4.52
N PRO A 433 -24.93 -16.36 4.09
CA PRO A 433 -25.28 -16.58 2.68
C PRO A 433 -26.09 -15.45 2.04
N LYS A 434 -26.82 -14.65 2.84
CA LYS A 434 -27.57 -13.50 2.32
C LYS A 434 -26.63 -12.36 1.95
N ILE A 435 -25.54 -12.18 2.70
CA ILE A 435 -24.50 -11.20 2.38
C ILE A 435 -23.70 -11.65 1.16
N ASP A 436 -23.36 -12.96 1.09
CA ASP A 436 -22.68 -13.52 -0.07
C ASP A 436 -23.51 -13.36 -1.36
N ALA A 437 -24.85 -13.47 -1.26
CA ALA A 437 -25.73 -13.22 -2.39
C ALA A 437 -25.72 -11.75 -2.85
N ILE A 438 -25.61 -10.77 -1.91
CA ILE A 438 -25.46 -9.35 -2.25
C ILE A 438 -24.15 -9.12 -2.98
N PHE A 439 -23.04 -9.67 -2.50
CA PHE A 439 -21.76 -9.61 -3.19
C PHE A 439 -21.83 -10.20 -4.60
N SER A 440 -22.35 -11.41 -4.72
CA SER A 440 -22.44 -12.12 -6.00
C SER A 440 -23.29 -11.37 -7.03
N GLU A 441 -24.39 -10.74 -6.61
CA GLU A 441 -25.20 -9.91 -7.51
C GLU A 441 -24.48 -8.63 -7.90
N GLY A 442 -23.86 -7.94 -6.93
CA GLY A 442 -23.15 -6.70 -7.16
C GLY A 442 -21.95 -6.85 -8.10
N LEU A 443 -21.29 -8.00 -8.10
CA LEU A 443 -20.16 -8.27 -9.01
C LEU A 443 -20.54 -8.31 -10.48
N LYS A 444 -21.82 -8.51 -10.81
CA LYS A 444 -22.31 -8.52 -12.19
C LYS A 444 -22.41 -7.12 -12.80
N PHE A 445 -22.51 -6.09 -11.96
CA PHE A 445 -22.61 -4.71 -12.45
C PHE A 445 -21.27 -4.19 -12.95
N GLU A 446 -21.29 -3.53 -14.09
CA GLU A 446 -20.16 -2.75 -14.60
C GLU A 446 -19.82 -1.58 -13.64
N PRO A 447 -18.60 -1.00 -13.70
CA PRO A 447 -18.27 0.20 -12.95
C PRO A 447 -19.30 1.32 -13.16
N GLY A 448 -19.77 1.94 -12.07
CA GLY A 448 -20.78 2.99 -12.13
C GLY A 448 -21.75 2.97 -10.95
N GLU A 449 -22.84 3.75 -11.08
CA GLU A 449 -23.80 4.01 -10.00
C GLU A 449 -24.47 2.75 -9.45
N GLU A 450 -24.84 1.79 -10.30
CA GLU A 450 -25.48 0.53 -9.85
C GLU A 450 -24.51 -0.32 -9.01
N ARG A 451 -23.23 -0.36 -9.40
CA ARG A 451 -22.18 -1.02 -8.62
C ARG A 451 -21.93 -0.31 -7.29
N GLN A 452 -21.92 1.03 -7.27
CA GLN A 452 -21.82 1.83 -6.04
C GLN A 452 -22.98 1.56 -5.09
N LYS A 453 -24.22 1.50 -5.59
CA LYS A 453 -25.41 1.12 -4.80
C LYS A 453 -25.30 -0.30 -4.24
N ALA A 454 -24.84 -1.25 -5.04
CA ALA A 454 -24.62 -2.63 -4.59
C ALA A 454 -23.53 -2.69 -3.50
N THR A 455 -22.47 -1.89 -3.65
CA THR A 455 -21.39 -1.78 -2.65
C THR A 455 -21.94 -1.24 -1.32
N MET A 456 -22.77 -0.20 -1.35
CA MET A 456 -23.37 0.36 -0.13
C MET A 456 -24.41 -0.59 0.50
N ALA A 457 -25.12 -1.38 -0.31
CA ALA A 457 -26.00 -2.41 0.20
C ALA A 457 -25.24 -3.52 0.93
N ALA A 458 -24.07 -3.91 0.39
CA ALA A 458 -23.16 -4.87 1.03
C ALA A 458 -22.57 -4.32 2.34
N GLU A 459 -22.07 -3.08 2.34
CA GLU A 459 -21.60 -2.39 3.55
C GLU A 459 -22.70 -2.38 4.63
N ALA A 460 -23.89 -1.95 4.26
CA ALA A 460 -25.02 -1.89 5.19
C ALA A 460 -25.36 -3.28 5.78
N ALA A 461 -25.35 -4.33 4.96
CA ALA A 461 -25.62 -5.69 5.42
C ALA A 461 -24.55 -6.18 6.43
N VAL A 462 -23.28 -5.91 6.19
CA VAL A 462 -22.19 -6.24 7.11
C VAL A 462 -22.34 -5.47 8.43
N LEU A 463 -22.57 -4.17 8.37
CA LEU A 463 -22.76 -3.30 9.54
C LEU A 463 -23.99 -3.67 10.36
N GLN A 464 -25.09 -4.13 9.74
CA GLN A 464 -26.27 -4.64 10.44
C GLN A 464 -25.96 -5.87 11.29
N ARG A 465 -24.99 -6.70 10.89
CA ARG A 465 -24.53 -7.86 11.69
C ARG A 465 -23.59 -7.44 12.82
N SER A 466 -23.17 -6.17 12.88
CA SER A 466 -22.10 -5.69 13.77
C SER A 466 -20.86 -6.59 13.75
N ALA A 467 -20.51 -7.11 12.57
CA ALA A 467 -19.31 -7.94 12.39
C ALA A 467 -18.03 -7.11 12.50
N THR A 468 -18.16 -5.81 12.30
CA THR A 468 -17.09 -4.83 12.44
C THR A 468 -17.63 -3.51 13.02
N ILE A 469 -16.76 -2.79 13.73
CA ILE A 469 -17.02 -1.46 14.26
C ILE A 469 -16.04 -0.51 13.56
N PRO A 470 -16.46 0.28 12.56
CA PRO A 470 -15.62 1.33 11.99
C PRO A 470 -15.22 2.34 13.08
N VAL A 471 -13.96 2.75 13.11
CA VAL A 471 -13.42 3.65 14.12
C VAL A 471 -12.98 4.98 13.53
N THR A 472 -12.03 4.95 12.57
CA THR A 472 -11.51 6.16 11.92
C THR A 472 -11.28 5.95 10.43
N HIS A 473 -11.47 7.01 9.64
CA HIS A 473 -10.99 7.12 8.26
C HIS A 473 -9.69 7.91 8.27
N GLU A 474 -8.60 7.30 7.80
CA GLU A 474 -7.27 7.88 7.90
C GLU A 474 -7.02 8.96 6.84
N ARG A 475 -6.34 10.03 7.24
CA ARG A 475 -5.62 10.94 6.38
C ARG A 475 -4.14 10.74 6.63
N VAL A 476 -3.49 10.01 5.73
CA VAL A 476 -2.07 9.70 5.86
C VAL A 476 -1.25 10.95 5.55
N VAL A 477 -0.26 11.24 6.38
CA VAL A 477 0.66 12.35 6.13
C VAL A 477 1.85 11.85 5.32
N GLN A 478 2.01 12.38 4.10
CA GLN A 478 3.21 12.27 3.28
C GLN A 478 4.13 13.45 3.61
N GLY A 479 5.34 13.16 4.05
CA GLY A 479 6.36 14.18 4.29
C GLY A 479 7.08 14.51 2.98
N GLU A 480 7.19 15.80 2.62
CA GLU A 480 7.93 16.27 1.43
C GLU A 480 8.90 17.37 1.85
N GLN A 481 10.19 17.19 1.59
CA GLN A 481 11.23 18.11 2.04
C GLN A 481 11.21 19.47 1.30
N GLY A 482 10.62 19.49 0.09
CA GLY A 482 10.46 20.71 -0.69
C GLY A 482 11.61 21.00 -1.67
N THR A 483 12.57 20.11 -1.84
CA THR A 483 13.62 20.17 -2.87
C THR A 483 13.15 19.63 -4.22
N TRP A 484 12.12 18.81 -4.23
CA TRP A 484 11.47 18.23 -5.39
C TRP A 484 9.98 18.55 -5.37
N VAL A 485 9.33 18.54 -6.54
CA VAL A 485 7.89 18.71 -6.75
C VAL A 485 7.36 17.66 -7.70
N GLY A 486 6.05 17.45 -7.67
CA GLY A 486 5.39 16.45 -8.52
C GLY A 486 5.40 15.05 -7.92
N PHE A 487 5.56 14.93 -6.60
CA PHE A 487 5.22 13.69 -5.91
C PHE A 487 3.71 13.46 -5.99
N GLU A 488 3.33 12.23 -6.33
CA GLU A 488 1.93 11.84 -6.34
C GLU A 488 1.44 11.57 -4.92
N ARG A 489 0.20 11.98 -4.65
CA ARG A 489 -0.53 11.73 -3.40
C ARG A 489 -1.66 10.75 -3.72
N ASP A 490 -1.27 9.56 -4.18
CA ASP A 490 -2.19 8.56 -4.70
C ASP A 490 -2.88 7.78 -3.57
N PRO A 491 -4.21 7.92 -3.41
CA PRO A 491 -4.97 7.18 -2.40
C PRO A 491 -4.96 5.66 -2.61
N PHE A 492 -4.62 5.19 -3.81
CA PHE A 492 -4.54 3.76 -4.13
C PHE A 492 -3.16 3.16 -3.85
N GLU A 493 -2.22 3.96 -3.34
CA GLU A 493 -0.86 3.54 -2.99
C GLU A 493 -0.09 2.93 -4.17
N ARG A 494 -0.32 3.40 -5.40
CA ARG A 494 0.29 2.85 -6.63
C ARG A 494 1.32 3.78 -7.25
N ARG A 495 1.25 5.08 -6.97
CA ARG A 495 2.16 6.08 -7.51
C ARG A 495 2.67 7.00 -6.40
N LEU A 496 3.95 7.32 -6.44
CA LEU A 496 4.61 8.29 -5.57
C LEU A 496 5.58 9.15 -6.38
N ILE A 497 6.44 8.52 -7.15
CA ILE A 497 7.42 9.16 -8.03
C ILE A 497 7.07 8.78 -9.46
N THR A 498 7.06 9.78 -10.34
CA THR A 498 6.79 9.60 -11.77
C THR A 498 7.91 10.21 -12.60
N GLU A 499 7.87 9.99 -13.90
CA GLU A 499 8.77 10.61 -14.87
C GLU A 499 8.73 12.16 -14.82
N HIS A 500 7.64 12.74 -14.32
CA HIS A 500 7.44 14.19 -14.20
C HIS A 500 7.91 14.78 -12.87
N THR A 501 8.31 13.95 -11.90
CA THR A 501 8.86 14.42 -10.61
C THR A 501 10.19 15.14 -10.88
N LYS A 502 10.32 16.41 -10.43
CA LYS A 502 11.42 17.30 -10.80
C LYS A 502 11.91 18.14 -9.63
N PRO A 503 13.17 18.63 -9.69
CA PRO A 503 13.66 19.59 -8.70
C PRO A 503 12.80 20.86 -8.72
N VAL A 504 12.73 21.53 -7.56
CA VAL A 504 12.24 22.91 -7.48
C VAL A 504 13.24 23.78 -8.20
N GLY A 505 12.76 24.59 -9.17
CA GLY A 505 13.58 25.49 -9.99
C GLY A 505 14.14 26.68 -9.22
#